data_7d7bd0bf66cee9872fb5c336e7fe9046
#
_entry.id   7d7bd0bf66cee9872fb5c336e7fe9046
#
_cell.length_a   1.000
_cell.length_b   1.000
_cell.length_c   1.000
_cell.angle_alpha   90.00
_cell.angle_beta   90.00
_cell.angle_gamma   90.00
#
_symmetry.space_group_name_H-M   'P 1'
#
loop_
_entity.id
_entity.type
_entity.pdbx_description
1 polymer ?
#
loop_
_entity_poly.entity_id
_entity_poly.type
_entity_poly.pdbx_seq_one_letter_code
_entity_poly.pdbx_strand_id
1 'polypeptide(L)'
;PTRRSSDLPLAGVLLSYYAQKDFEMTARRYWKINLSMIAFSAVFFLFCAAVGPFGTGLFYPTLIDAARPYILLANLATVINVTSNMVQPAVLKFAPTRWQLIIQVLYGCVYLVAGVFSASRYGLMGFCVSATVAAVIKIGFLLMVGTFALRSVDEER
;
A
#
# COMPACT_ATOMS: atom_id res chain seq x y z
N PRO A 1 32.47 -6.65 -1.32
CA PRO A 1 31.88 -5.45 -1.93
C PRO A 1 30.66 -5.05 -1.14
N THR A 2 30.87 -4.03 -0.31
CA THR A 2 29.81 -3.39 0.47
C THR A 2 28.89 -2.62 -0.46
N ARG A 3 27.72 -3.16 -0.75
CA ARG A 3 26.66 -2.39 -1.43
C ARG A 3 26.31 -1.22 -0.54
N ARG A 4 26.52 -0.02 -1.05
CA ARG A 4 26.12 1.25 -0.37
C ARG A 4 24.63 1.19 -0.08
N SER A 5 24.29 1.27 1.20
CA SER A 5 22.92 1.23 1.72
C SER A 5 22.11 2.52 1.44
N SER A 6 22.70 3.48 0.69
CA SER A 6 22.11 4.81 0.48
C SER A 6 21.00 4.88 -0.57
N ASP A 7 20.86 3.85 -1.42
CA ASP A 7 19.92 3.91 -2.54
C ASP A 7 18.71 2.97 -2.37
N LEU A 8 18.54 2.40 -1.17
CA LEU A 8 17.41 1.51 -0.91
C LEU A 8 16.18 2.35 -0.54
N PRO A 9 15.07 2.20 -1.27
CA PRO A 9 13.80 2.76 -0.86
C PRO A 9 13.42 2.27 0.54
N LEU A 10 12.59 2.99 1.24
CA LEU A 10 12.16 2.75 2.63
C LEU A 10 11.81 1.27 2.90
N ALA A 11 11.29 0.57 1.89
CA ALA A 11 11.03 -0.86 1.91
C ALA A 11 12.30 -1.71 2.13
N GLY A 12 13.44 -1.31 1.55
CA GLY A 12 14.72 -1.99 1.75
C GLY A 12 15.29 -1.81 3.17
N VAL A 13 15.08 -0.64 3.76
CA VAL A 13 15.46 -0.37 5.16
C VAL A 13 14.60 -1.21 6.12
N LEU A 14 13.30 -1.29 5.88
CA LEU A 14 12.39 -2.13 6.65
C LEU A 14 12.74 -3.61 6.49
N LEU A 15 13.06 -4.05 5.28
CA LEU A 15 13.46 -5.44 5.02
C LEU A 15 14.76 -5.79 5.76
N SER A 16 15.76 -4.89 5.77
CA SER A 16 17.01 -5.09 6.51
C SER A 16 16.76 -5.13 8.02
N TYR A 17 15.85 -4.31 8.53
CA TYR A 17 15.45 -4.32 9.94
C TYR A 17 14.78 -5.65 10.31
N TYR A 18 13.88 -6.17 9.48
CA TYR A 18 13.24 -7.47 9.71
C TYR A 18 14.18 -8.66 9.48
N ALA A 19 15.27 -8.48 8.74
CA ALA A 19 16.27 -9.54 8.49
C ALA A 19 17.26 -9.73 9.64
N GLN A 20 17.29 -8.85 10.64
CA GLN A 20 18.14 -9.01 11.81
C GLN A 20 17.77 -10.30 12.55
N LYS A 21 18.80 -11.14 12.84
CA LYS A 21 18.66 -12.50 13.40
C LYS A 21 17.87 -12.59 14.71
N ASP A 22 17.94 -11.52 15.54
CA ASP A 22 17.34 -11.49 16.87
C ASP A 22 15.93 -10.89 16.91
N PHE A 23 15.34 -10.59 15.73
CA PHE A 23 14.01 -10.01 15.66
C PHE A 23 12.94 -11.09 15.72
N GLU A 24 12.46 -11.39 16.92
CA GLU A 24 11.29 -12.24 17.12
C GLU A 24 10.03 -11.46 16.79
N MET A 25 9.36 -11.85 15.71
CA MET A 25 8.07 -11.30 15.32
C MET A 25 6.97 -12.17 15.91
N THR A 26 6.32 -11.66 16.95
CA THR A 26 5.07 -12.25 17.46
C THR A 26 3.87 -11.66 16.71
N ALA A 27 2.74 -12.38 16.67
CA ALA A 27 1.51 -11.90 16.04
C ALA A 27 1.08 -10.53 16.60
N ARG A 28 1.22 -10.31 17.90
CA ARG A 28 0.92 -9.03 18.56
C ARG A 28 1.82 -7.90 18.04
N ARG A 29 3.12 -8.16 17.84
CA ARG A 29 4.09 -7.17 17.35
C ARG A 29 3.83 -6.84 15.89
N TYR A 30 3.51 -7.85 15.07
CA TYR A 30 3.11 -7.69 13.68
C TYR A 30 1.91 -6.75 13.55
N TRP A 31 0.83 -7.01 14.29
CA TRP A 31 -0.35 -6.16 14.26
C TRP A 31 -0.08 -4.75 14.77
N LYS A 32 0.72 -4.59 15.82
CA LYS A 32 1.09 -3.26 16.34
C LYS A 32 1.84 -2.45 15.29
N ILE A 33 2.79 -3.04 14.57
CA ILE A 33 3.56 -2.36 13.52
C ILE A 33 2.63 -2.00 12.36
N ASN A 34 1.83 -2.93 11.87
CA ASN A 34 0.93 -2.67 10.74
C ASN A 34 -0.14 -1.62 11.09
N LEU A 35 -0.70 -1.66 12.28
CA LEU A 35 -1.66 -0.65 12.73
C LEU A 35 -1.01 0.74 12.84
N SER A 36 0.24 0.82 13.32
CA SER A 36 1.00 2.06 13.34
C SER A 36 1.24 2.61 11.93
N MET A 37 1.57 1.74 10.95
CA MET A 37 1.74 2.14 9.56
C MET A 37 0.43 2.63 8.94
N ILE A 38 -0.69 1.96 9.22
CA ILE A 38 -2.02 2.37 8.75
C ILE A 38 -2.40 3.73 9.37
N ALA A 39 -2.16 3.92 10.67
CA ALA A 39 -2.44 5.18 11.35
C ALA A 39 -1.59 6.33 10.77
N PHE A 40 -0.30 6.09 10.54
CA PHE A 40 0.58 7.05 9.88
C PHE A 40 0.08 7.41 8.48
N SER A 41 -0.33 6.40 7.71
CA SER A 41 -0.88 6.62 6.36
C SER A 41 -2.19 7.39 6.37
N ALA A 42 -3.05 7.21 7.39
CA ALA A 42 -4.26 8.00 7.54
C ALA A 42 -3.94 9.49 7.80
N VAL A 43 -2.98 9.77 8.68
CA VAL A 43 -2.50 11.15 8.92
C VAL A 43 -1.89 11.74 7.64
N PHE A 44 -1.09 10.98 6.93
CA PHE A 44 -0.48 11.41 5.66
C PHE A 44 -1.55 11.67 4.59
N PHE A 45 -2.61 10.85 4.53
CA PHE A 45 -3.75 11.11 3.65
C PHE A 45 -4.44 12.44 3.97
N LEU A 46 -4.70 12.72 5.25
CA LEU A 46 -5.31 13.99 5.65
C LEU A 46 -4.44 15.19 5.25
N PHE A 47 -3.13 15.06 5.41
CA PHE A 47 -2.19 16.06 4.95
C PHE A 47 -2.26 16.26 3.42
N CYS A 48 -2.21 15.17 2.64
CA CYS A 48 -2.32 15.23 1.18
C CYS A 48 -3.68 15.77 0.72
N ALA A 49 -4.77 15.46 1.44
CA ALA A 49 -6.09 15.95 1.15
C ALA A 49 -6.21 17.48 1.35
N ALA A 50 -5.48 18.02 2.34
CA ALA A 50 -5.44 19.46 2.58
C ALA A 50 -4.51 20.19 1.60
N VAL A 51 -3.29 19.67 1.40
CA VAL A 51 -2.23 20.33 0.60
C VAL A 51 -2.44 20.11 -0.90
N GLY A 52 -2.97 18.96 -1.32
CA GLY A 52 -3.14 18.61 -2.72
C GLY A 52 -3.99 19.61 -3.52
N PRO A 53 -5.20 19.97 -3.06
CA PRO A 53 -6.01 20.98 -3.70
C PRO A 53 -5.36 22.36 -3.72
N PHE A 54 -4.67 22.74 -2.64
CA PHE A 54 -3.94 23.99 -2.56
C PHE A 54 -2.82 24.06 -3.61
N GLY A 55 -1.98 23.02 -3.68
CA GLY A 55 -0.91 22.94 -4.67
C GLY A 55 -1.45 22.95 -6.10
N THR A 56 -2.51 22.17 -6.37
CA THR A 56 -3.14 22.15 -7.69
C THR A 56 -3.74 23.50 -8.04
N GLY A 57 -4.39 24.18 -7.09
CA GLY A 57 -4.96 25.51 -7.30
C GLY A 57 -3.91 26.58 -7.59
N LEU A 58 -2.69 26.43 -7.04
CA LEU A 58 -1.58 27.34 -7.32
C LEU A 58 -1.08 27.23 -8.76
N PHE A 59 -0.96 25.99 -9.28
CA PHE A 59 -0.46 25.74 -10.64
C PHE A 59 -1.55 25.78 -11.72
N TYR A 60 -2.79 25.38 -11.36
CA TYR A 60 -3.91 25.24 -12.30
C TYR A 60 -5.21 25.82 -11.73
N PRO A 61 -5.30 27.15 -11.53
CA PRO A 61 -6.43 27.78 -10.84
C PRO A 61 -7.77 27.57 -11.55
N THR A 62 -7.78 27.43 -12.87
CA THR A 62 -9.00 27.24 -13.66
C THR A 62 -9.56 25.80 -13.62
N LEU A 63 -8.74 24.83 -13.22
CA LEU A 63 -9.10 23.39 -13.24
C LEU A 63 -9.39 22.83 -11.85
N ILE A 64 -9.13 23.60 -10.78
CA ILE A 64 -9.18 23.10 -9.41
C ILE A 64 -10.56 22.55 -9.02
N ASP A 65 -11.63 23.25 -9.37
CA ASP A 65 -12.98 22.84 -8.97
C ASP A 65 -13.42 21.54 -9.65
N ALA A 66 -13.07 21.38 -10.93
CA ALA A 66 -13.32 20.14 -11.67
C ALA A 66 -12.41 18.97 -11.21
N ALA A 67 -11.18 19.27 -10.81
CA ALA A 67 -10.18 18.26 -10.43
C ALA A 67 -10.30 17.78 -8.96
N ARG A 68 -10.89 18.59 -8.08
CA ARG A 68 -10.95 18.34 -6.64
C ARG A 68 -11.42 16.92 -6.24
N PRO A 69 -12.56 16.39 -6.77
CA PRO A 69 -13.00 15.05 -6.41
C PRO A 69 -12.04 13.96 -6.88
N TYR A 70 -11.36 14.14 -8.02
CA TYR A 70 -10.39 13.20 -8.54
C TYR A 70 -9.11 13.20 -7.73
N ILE A 71 -8.63 14.37 -7.28
CA ILE A 71 -7.43 14.53 -6.46
C ILE A 71 -7.59 13.76 -5.16
N LEU A 72 -8.74 13.86 -4.49
CA LEU A 72 -8.99 13.15 -3.24
C LEU A 72 -8.96 11.64 -3.41
N LEU A 73 -9.63 11.11 -4.44
CA LEU A 73 -9.66 9.68 -4.71
C LEU A 73 -8.30 9.15 -5.17
N ALA A 74 -7.59 9.88 -6.02
CA ALA A 74 -6.24 9.51 -6.46
C ALA A 74 -5.26 9.49 -5.29
N ASN A 75 -5.32 10.48 -4.39
CA ASN A 75 -4.52 10.52 -3.18
C ASN A 75 -4.85 9.34 -2.26
N LEU A 76 -6.13 9.00 -2.09
CA LEU A 76 -6.55 7.86 -1.28
C LEU A 76 -5.98 6.55 -1.84
N ALA A 77 -6.14 6.31 -3.14
CA ALA A 77 -5.59 5.12 -3.80
C ALA A 77 -4.06 5.04 -3.66
N THR A 78 -3.38 6.18 -3.83
CA THR A 78 -1.92 6.27 -3.71
C THR A 78 -1.46 5.96 -2.29
N VAL A 79 -2.09 6.56 -1.28
CA VAL A 79 -1.74 6.35 0.13
C VAL A 79 -1.96 4.89 0.53
N ILE A 80 -3.06 4.27 0.14
CA ILE A 80 -3.32 2.85 0.41
C ILE A 80 -2.26 1.97 -0.28
N ASN A 81 -1.87 2.29 -1.51
CA ASN A 81 -0.85 1.53 -2.22
C ASN A 81 0.54 1.68 -1.58
N VAL A 82 0.92 2.89 -1.15
CA VAL A 82 2.16 3.13 -0.37
C VAL A 82 2.14 2.35 0.94
N THR A 83 1.01 2.35 1.67
CA THR A 83 0.84 1.56 2.89
C THR A 83 1.01 0.07 2.62
N SER A 84 0.47 -0.45 1.52
CA SER A 84 0.66 -1.84 1.10
C SER A 84 2.13 -2.17 0.89
N ASN A 85 2.90 -1.27 0.28
CA ASN A 85 4.33 -1.45 0.06
C ASN A 85 5.15 -1.42 1.38
N MET A 86 4.67 -0.71 2.41
CA MET A 86 5.28 -0.71 3.74
C MET A 86 4.98 -2.00 4.52
N VAL A 87 3.80 -2.59 4.34
CA VAL A 87 3.41 -3.86 4.97
C VAL A 87 4.10 -5.07 4.30
N GLN A 88 4.36 -4.98 3.01
CA GLN A 88 4.92 -6.06 2.20
C GLN A 88 6.22 -6.69 2.75
N PRO A 89 7.23 -5.93 3.25
CA PRO A 89 8.46 -6.53 3.81
C PRO A 89 8.22 -7.47 4.99
N ALA A 90 7.23 -7.16 5.83
CA ALA A 90 6.87 -8.03 6.95
C ALA A 90 6.28 -9.36 6.47
N VAL A 91 5.45 -9.31 5.44
CA VAL A 91 4.87 -10.51 4.81
C VAL A 91 5.95 -11.35 4.13
N LEU A 92 6.90 -10.70 3.43
CA LEU A 92 8.02 -11.37 2.75
C LEU A 92 8.91 -12.17 3.67
N LYS A 93 9.03 -11.77 4.93
CA LYS A 93 9.86 -12.48 5.90
C LYS A 93 9.28 -13.85 6.26
N PHE A 94 7.95 -13.98 6.30
CA PHE A 94 7.25 -15.15 6.85
C PHE A 94 6.52 -15.97 5.78
N ALA A 95 6.05 -15.32 4.70
CA ALA A 95 5.32 -15.98 3.65
C ALA A 95 6.23 -16.37 2.46
N PRO A 96 5.99 -17.53 1.83
CA PRO A 96 6.69 -17.89 0.59
C PRO A 96 6.52 -16.83 -0.50
N THR A 97 7.58 -16.56 -1.25
CA THR A 97 7.61 -15.55 -2.33
C THR A 97 6.50 -15.72 -3.38
N ARG A 98 6.04 -16.96 -3.57
CA ARG A 98 4.92 -17.28 -4.48
C ARG A 98 3.63 -16.52 -4.12
N TRP A 99 3.32 -16.35 -2.84
CA TRP A 99 2.13 -15.62 -2.41
C TRP A 99 2.20 -14.15 -2.76
N GLN A 100 3.37 -13.56 -2.64
CA GLN A 100 3.57 -12.18 -3.04
C GLN A 100 3.35 -12.00 -4.55
N LEU A 101 3.88 -12.91 -5.37
CA LEU A 101 3.69 -12.86 -6.81
C LEU A 101 2.21 -12.99 -7.16
N ILE A 102 1.49 -13.92 -6.54
CA ILE A 102 0.04 -14.09 -6.72
C ILE A 102 -0.71 -12.81 -6.37
N ILE A 103 -0.39 -12.17 -5.24
CA ILE A 103 -1.03 -10.91 -4.81
C ILE A 103 -0.78 -9.79 -5.83
N GLN A 104 0.46 -9.65 -6.33
CA GLN A 104 0.80 -8.62 -7.31
C GLN A 104 0.10 -8.84 -8.65
N VAL A 105 0.06 -10.09 -9.14
CA VAL A 105 -0.64 -10.44 -10.37
C VAL A 105 -2.14 -10.21 -10.22
N LEU A 106 -2.74 -10.66 -9.12
CA LEU A 106 -4.17 -10.45 -8.84
C LEU A 106 -4.50 -8.95 -8.78
N TYR A 107 -3.68 -8.18 -8.04
CA TYR A 107 -3.84 -6.72 -7.99
C TYR A 107 -3.76 -6.09 -9.38
N GLY A 108 -2.76 -6.47 -10.19
CA GLY A 108 -2.60 -5.96 -11.56
C GLY A 108 -3.79 -6.29 -12.45
N CYS A 109 -4.28 -7.53 -12.40
CA CYS A 109 -5.46 -7.95 -13.14
C CYS A 109 -6.72 -7.17 -12.71
N VAL A 110 -6.98 -7.06 -11.41
CA VAL A 110 -8.13 -6.31 -10.89
C VAL A 110 -8.03 -4.84 -11.28
N TYR A 111 -6.84 -4.23 -11.11
CA TYR A 111 -6.60 -2.84 -11.46
C TYR A 111 -6.86 -2.56 -12.95
N LEU A 112 -6.34 -3.42 -13.85
CA LEU A 112 -6.51 -3.25 -15.29
C LEU A 112 -7.96 -3.52 -15.72
N VAL A 113 -8.52 -4.66 -15.36
CA VAL A 113 -9.86 -5.06 -15.82
C VAL A 113 -10.93 -4.11 -15.25
N ALA A 114 -10.93 -3.91 -13.93
CA ALA A 114 -11.89 -3.02 -13.29
C ALA A 114 -11.65 -1.56 -13.69
N GLY A 115 -10.40 -1.15 -13.86
CA GLY A 115 -10.02 0.19 -14.28
C GLY A 115 -10.53 0.51 -15.68
N VAL A 116 -10.28 -0.34 -16.67
CA VAL A 116 -10.75 -0.15 -18.05
C VAL A 116 -12.27 -0.18 -18.11
N PHE A 117 -12.91 -1.17 -17.47
CA PHE A 117 -14.37 -1.27 -17.46
C PHE A 117 -15.05 -0.06 -16.79
N SER A 118 -14.54 0.39 -15.65
CA SER A 118 -15.08 1.52 -14.92
C SER A 118 -14.83 2.84 -15.66
N ALA A 119 -13.65 2.99 -16.27
CA ALA A 119 -13.31 4.16 -17.06
C ALA A 119 -14.20 4.29 -18.30
N SER A 120 -14.54 3.18 -18.95
CA SER A 120 -15.43 3.19 -20.13
C SER A 120 -16.87 3.60 -19.82
N ARG A 121 -17.34 3.34 -18.57
CA ARG A 121 -18.72 3.67 -18.15
C ARG A 121 -18.85 4.98 -17.40
N TYR A 122 -17.88 5.30 -16.55
CA TYR A 122 -17.95 6.41 -15.59
C TYR A 122 -16.80 7.41 -15.76
N GLY A 123 -16.02 7.27 -16.84
CA GLY A 123 -14.88 8.15 -17.09
C GLY A 123 -13.81 8.07 -16.01
N LEU A 124 -13.11 9.17 -15.80
CA LEU A 124 -11.98 9.26 -14.85
C LEU A 124 -12.40 8.94 -13.40
N MET A 125 -13.63 9.29 -13.01
CA MET A 125 -14.16 8.98 -11.68
C MET A 125 -14.21 7.47 -11.43
N GLY A 126 -14.74 6.71 -12.40
CA GLY A 126 -14.79 5.25 -12.32
C GLY A 126 -13.39 4.63 -12.19
N PHE A 127 -12.41 5.16 -12.93
CA PHE A 127 -11.03 4.71 -12.83
C PHE A 127 -10.45 4.96 -11.42
N CYS A 128 -10.62 6.15 -10.86
CA CYS A 128 -10.13 6.47 -9.51
C CYS A 128 -10.77 5.59 -8.43
N VAL A 129 -12.08 5.32 -8.53
CA VAL A 129 -12.78 4.42 -7.60
C VAL A 129 -12.24 2.99 -7.72
N SER A 130 -12.10 2.46 -8.94
CA SER A 130 -11.59 1.10 -9.15
C SER A 130 -10.15 0.94 -8.68
N ALA A 131 -9.30 1.96 -8.88
CA ALA A 131 -7.93 1.99 -8.37
C ALA A 131 -7.90 1.94 -6.84
N THR A 132 -8.79 2.67 -6.17
CA THR A 132 -8.93 2.65 -4.71
C THR A 132 -9.37 1.27 -4.22
N VAL A 133 -10.38 0.68 -4.84
CA VAL A 133 -10.88 -0.66 -4.50
C VAL A 133 -9.78 -1.71 -4.69
N ALA A 134 -9.05 -1.68 -5.79
CA ALA A 134 -7.93 -2.60 -6.05
C ALA A 134 -6.83 -2.46 -4.97
N ALA A 135 -6.50 -1.24 -4.56
CA ALA A 135 -5.52 -1.00 -3.51
C ALA A 135 -5.99 -1.53 -2.13
N VAL A 136 -7.28 -1.38 -1.80
CA VAL A 136 -7.88 -1.95 -0.57
C VAL A 136 -7.82 -3.48 -0.59
N ILE A 137 -8.15 -4.10 -1.72
CA ILE A 137 -8.06 -5.56 -1.89
C ILE A 137 -6.62 -6.02 -1.68
N LYS A 138 -5.65 -5.35 -2.29
CA LYS A 138 -4.22 -5.67 -2.14
C LYS A 138 -3.76 -5.66 -0.69
N ILE A 139 -4.05 -4.59 0.07
CA ILE A 139 -3.63 -4.50 1.47
C ILE A 139 -4.34 -5.54 2.34
N GLY A 140 -5.62 -5.83 2.08
CA GLY A 140 -6.37 -6.88 2.76
C GLY A 140 -5.74 -8.26 2.57
N PHE A 141 -5.38 -8.62 1.34
CA PHE A 141 -4.69 -9.88 1.06
C PHE A 141 -3.31 -9.95 1.71
N LEU A 142 -2.52 -8.86 1.69
CA LEU A 142 -1.22 -8.81 2.33
C LEU A 142 -1.33 -9.06 3.85
N LEU A 143 -2.27 -8.38 4.52
CA LEU A 143 -2.48 -8.56 5.95
C LEU A 143 -2.96 -9.99 6.28
N MET A 144 -3.85 -10.55 5.47
CA MET A 144 -4.34 -11.91 5.63
C MET A 144 -3.21 -12.94 5.49
N VAL A 145 -2.45 -12.90 4.41
CA VAL A 145 -1.34 -13.82 4.16
C VAL A 145 -0.27 -13.70 5.25
N GLY A 146 0.06 -12.48 5.68
CA GLY A 146 1.00 -12.27 6.78
C GLY A 146 0.53 -12.86 8.11
N THR A 147 -0.77 -12.76 8.41
CA THR A 147 -1.36 -13.33 9.63
C THR A 147 -1.35 -14.87 9.59
N PHE A 148 -1.70 -15.46 8.45
CA PHE A 148 -1.65 -16.93 8.28
C PHE A 148 -0.22 -17.45 8.39
N ALA A 149 0.75 -16.81 7.72
CA ALA A 149 2.15 -17.22 7.76
C ALA A 149 2.74 -17.13 9.18
N LEU A 150 2.34 -16.16 10.00
CA LEU A 150 2.76 -16.07 11.39
C LEU A 150 2.17 -17.17 12.27
N ARG A 151 0.90 -17.53 12.06
CA ARG A 151 0.26 -18.61 12.82
C ARG A 151 0.92 -19.96 12.56
N SER A 152 1.27 -20.27 11.31
CA SER A 152 1.97 -21.52 10.99
C SER A 152 3.35 -21.63 11.64
N VAL A 153 4.06 -20.51 11.82
CA VAL A 153 5.36 -20.47 12.53
C VAL A 153 5.20 -20.67 14.04
N ASP A 154 4.11 -20.14 14.63
CA ASP A 154 3.84 -20.31 16.07
C ASP A 154 3.39 -21.74 16.40
N GLU A 155 2.75 -22.48 15.48
CA GLU A 155 2.32 -23.89 15.65
C GLU A 155 3.48 -24.89 15.53
N GLU A 156 4.58 -24.51 14.83
CA GLU A 156 5.78 -25.35 14.69
C GLU A 156 6.78 -25.20 15.85
N ARG A 157 6.54 -24.30 16.81
CA ARG A 157 7.39 -24.06 18.00
C ARG A 157 6.84 -24.75 19.25
#